data_43378eaeb07092c8e2c2a1b5adf6027b
#
_entry.id   43378eaeb07092c8e2c2a1b5adf6027b
#
_cell.length_a   1.000
_cell.length_b   1.000
_cell.length_c   1.000
_cell.angle_alpha   90.00
_cell.angle_beta   90.00
_cell.angle_gamma   90.00
#
_symmetry.space_group_name_H-M   'P 1'
#
loop_
_entity.id
_entity.type
_entity.pdbx_description
1 polymer ?
#
loop_
_entity_poly.entity_id
_entity_poly.type
_entity_poly.pdbx_seq_one_letter_code
_entity_poly.pdbx_strand_id
1 'polypeptide(L)' 'KKDKQYIVLGRDAYLMLKEALDVAPYDEIARYQGFLIHITPTGDQEIKFI' A
#
# COMPACT_ATOMS: atom_id res chain seq x y z
N LYS A 1 6.14 4.71 23.25
CA LYS A 1 6.55 4.79 22.08
C LYS A 1 5.81 4.07 21.08
N LYS A 2 5.55 4.66 20.07
CA LYS A 2 4.74 4.10 19.12
C LYS A 2 5.53 3.39 18.10
N ASP A 3 5.18 2.23 17.83
CA ASP A 3 5.84 1.48 16.81
C ASP A 3 5.34 1.86 15.46
N LYS A 4 6.17 1.61 14.46
CA LYS A 4 5.72 1.82 13.11
C LYS A 4 4.67 0.81 12.75
N GLN A 5 3.71 1.25 11.98
CA GLN A 5 2.67 0.39 11.49
C GLN A 5 2.76 0.31 9.98
N TYR A 6 2.47 -0.85 9.46
CA TYR A 6 2.58 -1.11 8.04
C TYR A 6 1.28 -1.64 7.48
N ILE A 7 1.04 -1.30 6.23
CA ILE A 7 0.01 -1.93 5.43
C ILE A 7 0.73 -2.76 4.39
N VAL A 8 0.48 -4.06 4.40
CA VAL A 8 1.10 -4.96 3.44
C VAL A 8 0.09 -5.17 2.31
N LEU A 9 0.47 -4.82 1.11
CA LEU A 9 -0.41 -4.90 -0.04
C LEU A 9 0.20 -5.78 -1.12
N GLY A 10 -0.63 -6.58 -1.77
CA GLY A 10 -0.23 -7.22 -3.00
C GLY A 10 -0.16 -6.18 -4.11
N ARG A 11 0.45 -6.56 -5.24
CA ARG A 11 0.62 -5.60 -6.33
C ARG A 11 -0.71 -5.10 -6.86
N ASP A 12 -1.69 -5.99 -7.00
CA ASP A 12 -2.99 -5.57 -7.51
C ASP A 12 -3.68 -4.64 -6.54
N ALA A 13 -3.60 -4.92 -5.24
CA ALA A 13 -4.20 -4.06 -4.24
C ALA A 13 -3.55 -2.68 -4.25
N TYR A 14 -2.24 -2.64 -4.44
CA TYR A 14 -1.53 -1.38 -4.50
C TYR A 14 -1.99 -0.54 -5.68
N LEU A 15 -2.16 -1.16 -6.84
CA LEU A 15 -2.62 -0.45 -8.01
C LEU A 15 -4.04 0.07 -7.81
N MET A 16 -4.89 -0.72 -7.17
CA MET A 16 -6.25 -0.28 -6.89
C MET A 16 -6.25 0.90 -5.93
N LEU A 17 -5.36 0.88 -4.95
CA LEU A 17 -5.25 2.00 -4.03
C LEU A 17 -4.83 3.27 -4.76
N LYS A 18 -3.89 3.16 -5.67
CA LYS A 18 -3.45 4.32 -6.43
C LYS A 18 -4.60 4.89 -7.26
N GLU A 19 -5.38 4.03 -7.86
CA GLU A 19 -6.53 4.50 -8.62
C GLU A 19 -7.55 5.20 -7.72
N ALA A 20 -7.79 4.64 -6.55
CA ALA A 20 -8.75 5.23 -5.63
C ALA A 20 -8.31 6.60 -5.14
N LEU A 21 -7.01 6.81 -5.04
CA LEU A 21 -6.47 8.08 -4.58
C LEU A 21 -6.13 9.02 -5.74
N ASP A 22 -6.45 8.60 -6.96
CA ASP A 22 -6.19 9.40 -8.15
C ASP A 22 -4.72 9.72 -8.30
N VAL A 23 -3.87 8.74 -8.02
CA VAL A 23 -2.44 8.86 -8.13
C VAL A 23 -2.00 8.28 -9.46
N ALA A 24 -1.08 8.95 -10.13
CA ALA A 24 -0.60 8.48 -11.43
C ALA A 24 0.06 7.11 -11.27
N PRO A 25 -0.05 6.24 -12.27
CA PRO A 25 0.52 4.90 -12.15
C PRO A 25 2.04 4.90 -11.95
N TYR A 26 2.71 5.93 -12.42
CA TYR A 26 4.17 5.99 -12.30
C TYR A 26 4.61 6.65 -10.99
N ASP A 27 3.68 7.16 -10.21
CA ASP A 27 4.01 7.71 -8.90
C ASP A 27 3.93 6.62 -7.86
N GLU A 28 4.60 6.85 -6.75
CA GLU A 28 4.61 5.90 -5.65
C GLU A 28 3.93 6.49 -4.45
N ILE A 29 3.27 5.63 -3.69
CA ILE A 29 2.68 6.01 -2.42
C ILE A 29 3.49 5.32 -1.33
N ALA A 30 4.17 6.11 -0.51
CA ALA A 30 4.99 5.56 0.57
C ALA A 30 4.20 5.38 1.84
N ARG A 31 3.14 6.16 2.01
CA ARG A 31 2.35 6.13 3.23
C ARG A 31 0.89 6.30 2.90
N TYR A 32 0.05 5.77 3.76
CA TYR A 32 -1.37 5.95 3.64
C TYR A 32 -1.97 6.02 5.03
N GLN A 33 -2.54 7.18 5.38
CA GLN A 33 -3.20 7.40 6.67
C GLN A 33 -2.30 7.01 7.85
N GLY A 34 -1.03 7.40 7.77
CA GLY A 34 -0.11 7.17 8.86
C GLY A 34 0.57 5.82 8.84
N PHE A 35 0.19 4.93 7.91
CA PHE A 35 0.82 3.63 7.78
C PHE A 35 1.84 3.68 6.67
N LEU A 36 2.95 2.98 6.88
CA LEU A 36 3.91 2.77 5.81
C LEU A 36 3.40 1.65 4.92
N ILE A 37 3.63 1.77 3.64
CA ILE A 37 3.15 0.78 2.69
C ILE A 37 4.28 -0.16 2.30
N HIS A 38 4.01 -1.44 2.45
CA HIS A 38 4.93 -2.49 2.02
C HIS A 38 4.25 -3.30 0.94
N ILE A 39 4.90 -3.44 -0.19
CA ILE A 39 4.32 -4.12 -1.33
C ILE A 39 4.95 -5.48 -1.47
N THR A 40 4.14 -6.52 -1.48
CA THR A 40 4.63 -7.87 -1.69
C THR A 40 4.76 -8.14 -3.18
N PRO A 41 5.61 -9.07 -3.56
CA PRO A 41 5.79 -9.39 -4.98
C PRO A 41 4.69 -10.27 -5.56
N THR A 42 3.68 -10.61 -4.79
CA THR A 42 2.57 -11.40 -5.30
C THR A 42 1.60 -10.50 -6.05
N GLY A 43 0.86 -11.08 -6.97
CA GLY A 43 -0.13 -10.34 -7.71
C GLY A 43 -1.50 -10.35 -7.07
N ASP A 44 -1.57 -10.60 -5.77
CA ASP A 44 -2.84 -10.71 -5.08
C ASP A 44 -3.35 -9.36 -4.65
N GLN A 45 -4.61 -9.34 -4.26
CA GLN A 45 -5.23 -8.15 -3.67
C GLN A 45 -5.20 -8.27 -2.15
N GLU A 46 -4.11 -8.76 -1.63
CA GLU A 46 -3.98 -8.96 -0.21
C GLU A 46 -3.76 -7.65 0.50
N ILE A 47 -4.44 -7.47 1.63
CA ILE A 47 -4.28 -6.30 2.47
C ILE A 47 -4.12 -6.78 3.90
N LYS A 48 -3.01 -6.41 4.50
CA LYS A 48 -2.74 -6.76 5.90
C LYS A 48 -2.28 -5.54 6.64
N PHE A 49 -2.69 -5.45 7.89
CA PHE A 49 -2.23 -4.41 8.78
C PHE A 49 -1.34 -5.02 9.85
N ILE A 50 -0.18 -4.49 10.01
CA ILE A 50 0.77 -5.01 10.98
C ILE A 50 1.07 -3.95 12.03
#